data_f5e35845aa55d599a0c245d963edb055
#
_entry.id   f5e35845aa55d599a0c245d963edb055
#
_cell.length_a   1.000
_cell.length_b   1.000
_cell.length_c   1.000
_cell.angle_alpha   90.00
_cell.angle_beta   90.00
_cell.angle_gamma   90.00
#
_symmetry.space_group_name_H-M   'P 1'
#
loop_
_entity.id
_entity.type
_entity.pdbx_description
1 polymer ?
#
loop_
_entity_poly.entity_id
_entity_poly.type
_entity_poly.pdbx_seq_one_letter_code
_entity_poly.pdbx_strand_id
1 'polypeptide(L)'
;MLEHFGIKDLIDIILVASIMYYAYRLVKISGTKPLFIGIASFLVLWSLVSSLQMTLTGTILKVLIDVGPILLIILFQDEIRRFLMSLGSRKGWKMFTKFIFSQNTGKKDISHITPIVFACMNMAKDKVGALIVVQEDIQLGLYEQSGEIINADISTRLIENIFFTNSPMHDGAMIIVGKKIRAAGCILPVSQNPNIPKHLGLRHRAGLGISQETAAKVIIVSEERGRIAFAHHGKLSMNITPEELQKYLIED
;
A
#
# COMPACT_ATOMS: atom_id res chain seq x y z
N MET A 1 -4.54 -37.34 25.50
CA MET A 1 -3.99 -36.61 24.32
C MET A 1 -3.20 -35.37 24.70
N LEU A 2 -2.87 -35.14 25.96
CA LEU A 2 -2.14 -33.96 26.47
C LEU A 2 -0.80 -34.31 27.16
N GLU A 3 -0.27 -35.50 26.97
CA GLU A 3 0.89 -35.96 27.76
C GLU A 3 2.28 -35.65 27.19
N HIS A 4 2.37 -35.04 26.00
CA HIS A 4 3.67 -34.66 25.43
C HIS A 4 3.64 -33.27 24.77
N PHE A 5 3.34 -32.24 25.59
CA PHE A 5 3.51 -30.85 25.11
C PHE A 5 5.01 -30.56 25.05
N GLY A 6 5.57 -30.67 23.83
CA GLY A 6 7.00 -30.46 23.60
C GLY A 6 7.28 -29.05 23.04
N ILE A 7 8.56 -28.68 23.02
CA ILE A 7 9.03 -27.41 22.41
C ILE A 7 8.58 -27.33 20.94
N LYS A 8 8.43 -28.47 20.25
CA LYS A 8 7.94 -28.51 18.85
C LYS A 8 6.50 -28.04 18.73
N ASP A 9 5.63 -28.41 19.67
CA ASP A 9 4.21 -28.04 19.66
C ASP A 9 4.04 -26.54 19.95
N LEU A 10 4.90 -25.97 20.81
CA LEU A 10 4.92 -24.51 21.07
C LEU A 10 5.32 -23.72 19.81
N ILE A 11 6.35 -24.20 19.09
CA ILE A 11 6.80 -23.58 17.84
C ILE A 11 5.70 -23.68 16.77
N ASP A 12 5.02 -24.82 16.67
CA ASP A 12 3.95 -25.02 15.70
C ASP A 12 2.77 -24.09 15.98
N ILE A 13 2.34 -23.95 17.22
CA ILE A 13 1.29 -23.00 17.63
C ILE A 13 1.67 -21.56 17.29
N ILE A 14 2.90 -21.13 17.59
CA ILE A 14 3.37 -19.79 17.29
C ILE A 14 3.41 -19.56 15.77
N LEU A 15 3.84 -20.54 15.01
CA LEU A 15 3.93 -20.48 13.55
C LEU A 15 2.53 -20.38 12.93
N VAL A 16 1.60 -21.22 13.35
CA VAL A 16 0.20 -21.17 12.90
C VAL A 16 -0.47 -19.86 13.30
N ALA A 17 -0.29 -19.41 14.53
CA ALA A 17 -0.82 -18.13 14.99
C ALA A 17 -0.27 -16.95 14.18
N SER A 18 1.02 -16.98 13.85
CA SER A 18 1.67 -15.97 13.00
C SER A 18 1.08 -15.98 11.58
N ILE A 19 0.94 -17.14 10.96
CA ILE A 19 0.33 -17.30 9.63
C ILE A 19 -1.10 -16.76 9.64
N MET A 20 -1.91 -17.12 10.64
CA MET A 20 -3.30 -16.65 10.80
C MET A 20 -3.37 -15.15 11.00
N TYR A 21 -2.47 -14.57 11.79
CA TYR A 21 -2.39 -13.12 11.99
C TYR A 21 -2.04 -12.38 10.69
N TYR A 22 -1.06 -12.86 9.93
CA TYR A 22 -0.69 -12.26 8.64
C TYR A 22 -1.82 -12.40 7.62
N ALA A 23 -2.48 -13.54 7.54
CA ALA A 23 -3.65 -13.75 6.69
C ALA A 23 -4.78 -12.77 7.05
N TYR A 24 -5.11 -12.62 8.33
CA TYR A 24 -6.09 -11.64 8.80
C TYR A 24 -5.73 -10.20 8.43
N ARG A 25 -4.47 -9.82 8.61
CA ARG A 25 -3.97 -8.48 8.24
C ARG A 25 -4.10 -8.21 6.75
N LEU A 26 -3.79 -9.19 5.91
CA LEU A 26 -3.91 -9.11 4.45
C LEU A 26 -5.37 -8.86 4.02
N VAL A 27 -6.30 -9.60 4.59
CA VAL A 27 -7.76 -9.44 4.37
C VAL A 27 -8.24 -8.04 4.77
N LYS A 28 -7.73 -7.52 5.90
CA LYS A 28 -8.14 -6.20 6.42
C LYS A 28 -7.68 -5.06 5.52
N ILE A 29 -6.52 -5.18 4.86
CA ILE A 29 -5.92 -4.15 4.00
C ILE A 29 -6.53 -4.18 2.59
N SER A 30 -6.84 -5.36 2.05
CA SER A 30 -7.27 -5.55 0.65
C SER A 30 -8.70 -5.12 0.34
N GLY A 31 -9.50 -4.68 1.32
CA GLY A 31 -10.93 -4.33 1.09
C GLY A 31 -11.82 -5.51 0.71
N THR A 32 -11.30 -6.73 0.72
CA THR A 32 -11.96 -7.97 0.28
C THR A 32 -12.89 -8.61 1.33
N LYS A 33 -13.28 -7.85 2.36
CA LYS A 33 -14.21 -8.34 3.41
C LYS A 33 -15.48 -9.02 2.86
N PRO A 34 -16.17 -8.48 1.81
CA PRO A 34 -17.37 -9.13 1.28
C PRO A 34 -17.11 -10.53 0.72
N LEU A 35 -15.93 -10.74 0.11
CA LEU A 35 -15.54 -12.01 -0.46
C LEU A 35 -15.34 -13.09 0.62
N PHE A 36 -14.69 -12.74 1.75
CA PHE A 36 -14.53 -13.65 2.87
C PHE A 36 -15.87 -14.02 3.54
N ILE A 37 -16.78 -13.06 3.64
CA ILE A 37 -18.15 -13.32 4.13
C ILE A 37 -18.87 -14.27 3.17
N GLY A 38 -18.71 -14.10 1.87
CA GLY A 38 -19.23 -15.00 0.83
C GLY A 38 -18.72 -16.43 0.98
N ILE A 39 -17.40 -16.61 1.13
CA ILE A 39 -16.78 -17.92 1.32
C ILE A 39 -17.25 -18.55 2.64
N ALA A 40 -17.27 -17.79 3.74
CA ALA A 40 -17.73 -18.29 5.04
C ALA A 40 -19.21 -18.72 4.98
N SER A 41 -20.09 -17.92 4.35
CA SER A 41 -21.51 -18.28 4.18
C SER A 41 -21.71 -19.53 3.34
N PHE A 42 -20.88 -19.71 2.31
CA PHE A 42 -20.88 -20.92 1.48
C PHE A 42 -20.47 -22.17 2.27
N LEU A 43 -19.42 -22.07 3.11
CA LEU A 43 -18.98 -23.18 3.98
C LEU A 43 -20.05 -23.54 5.02
N VAL A 44 -20.73 -22.55 5.59
CA VAL A 44 -21.84 -22.76 6.52
C VAL A 44 -23.00 -23.47 5.80
N LEU A 45 -23.36 -23.03 4.60
CA LEU A 45 -24.40 -23.67 3.79
C LEU A 45 -24.05 -25.13 3.48
N TRP A 46 -22.80 -25.37 3.06
CA TRP A 46 -22.32 -26.75 2.81
C TRP A 46 -22.39 -27.64 4.06
N SER A 47 -21.99 -27.12 5.22
CA SER A 47 -22.06 -27.84 6.49
C SER A 47 -23.49 -28.21 6.85
N LEU A 48 -24.44 -27.28 6.65
CA LEU A 48 -25.89 -27.51 6.87
C LEU A 48 -26.44 -28.59 5.93
N VAL A 49 -26.16 -28.51 4.62
CA VAL A 49 -26.63 -29.45 3.62
C VAL A 49 -26.05 -30.84 3.86
N SER A 50 -24.76 -30.91 4.25
CA SER A 50 -24.09 -32.17 4.61
C SER A 50 -24.69 -32.80 5.87
N SER A 51 -25.01 -32.00 6.88
CA SER A 51 -25.65 -32.46 8.13
C SER A 51 -27.09 -32.97 7.90
N LEU A 52 -27.81 -32.39 6.95
CA LEU A 52 -29.16 -32.80 6.58
C LEU A 52 -29.19 -33.96 5.59
N GLN A 53 -28.04 -34.50 5.20
CA GLN A 53 -27.88 -35.64 4.25
C GLN A 53 -28.62 -35.41 2.89
N MET A 54 -28.68 -34.18 2.42
CA MET A 54 -29.32 -33.84 1.14
C MET A 54 -28.46 -34.30 -0.04
N THR A 55 -28.87 -35.35 -0.75
CA THR A 55 -28.06 -36.02 -1.78
C THR A 55 -27.84 -35.17 -3.04
N LEU A 56 -28.88 -34.56 -3.59
CA LEU A 56 -28.76 -33.76 -4.83
C LEU A 56 -27.96 -32.48 -4.61
N THR A 57 -28.36 -31.67 -3.64
CA THR A 57 -27.69 -30.40 -3.32
C THR A 57 -26.27 -30.65 -2.80
N GLY A 58 -26.08 -31.70 -2.02
CA GLY A 58 -24.77 -32.11 -1.51
C GLY A 58 -23.78 -32.46 -2.62
N THR A 59 -24.23 -33.15 -3.69
CA THR A 59 -23.37 -33.49 -4.83
C THR A 59 -22.92 -32.25 -5.60
N ILE A 60 -23.82 -31.29 -5.83
CA ILE A 60 -23.48 -30.03 -6.53
C ILE A 60 -22.48 -29.19 -5.69
N LEU A 61 -22.75 -29.06 -4.40
CA LEU A 61 -21.87 -28.29 -3.49
C LEU A 61 -20.51 -28.97 -3.33
N LYS A 62 -20.44 -30.30 -3.36
CA LYS A 62 -19.19 -31.05 -3.31
C LYS A 62 -18.29 -30.73 -4.51
N VAL A 63 -18.82 -30.69 -5.73
CA VAL A 63 -18.05 -30.30 -6.93
C VAL A 63 -17.50 -28.89 -6.78
N LEU A 64 -18.29 -27.94 -6.24
CA LEU A 64 -17.83 -26.58 -5.99
C LEU A 64 -16.72 -26.52 -4.93
N ILE A 65 -16.75 -27.37 -3.92
CA ILE A 65 -15.70 -27.47 -2.90
C ILE A 65 -14.43 -28.08 -3.47
N ASP A 66 -14.54 -29.13 -4.30
CA ASP A 66 -13.39 -29.78 -4.91
C ASP A 66 -12.65 -28.86 -5.90
N VAL A 67 -13.36 -28.00 -6.63
CA VAL A 67 -12.79 -27.02 -7.56
C VAL A 67 -12.45 -25.69 -6.86
N GLY A 68 -13.10 -25.41 -5.74
CA GLY A 68 -13.00 -24.14 -5.01
C GLY A 68 -11.58 -23.67 -4.71
N PRO A 69 -10.67 -24.50 -4.21
CA PRO A 69 -9.29 -24.11 -3.93
C PRO A 69 -8.54 -23.57 -5.16
N ILE A 70 -8.76 -24.20 -6.33
CA ILE A 70 -8.15 -23.75 -7.59
C ILE A 70 -8.71 -22.40 -7.99
N LEU A 71 -10.02 -22.23 -7.88
CA LEU A 71 -10.71 -20.98 -8.18
C LEU A 71 -10.26 -19.85 -7.24
N LEU A 72 -10.06 -20.15 -5.96
CA LEU A 72 -9.51 -19.21 -4.99
C LEU A 72 -8.08 -18.79 -5.31
N ILE A 73 -7.21 -19.71 -5.73
CA ILE A 73 -5.84 -19.39 -6.13
C ILE A 73 -5.84 -18.42 -7.34
N ILE A 74 -6.71 -18.66 -8.33
CA ILE A 74 -6.85 -17.78 -9.49
C ILE A 74 -7.38 -16.41 -9.08
N LEU A 75 -8.36 -16.37 -8.19
CA LEU A 75 -9.00 -15.14 -7.71
C LEU A 75 -8.04 -14.28 -6.86
N PHE A 76 -7.16 -14.92 -6.10
CA PHE A 76 -6.18 -14.26 -5.22
C PHE A 76 -4.75 -14.25 -5.79
N GLN A 77 -4.58 -14.48 -7.10
CA GLN A 77 -3.24 -14.55 -7.71
C GLN A 77 -2.43 -13.27 -7.47
N ASP A 78 -3.07 -12.09 -7.52
CA ASP A 78 -2.40 -10.80 -7.33
C ASP A 78 -2.00 -10.58 -5.86
N GLU A 79 -2.85 -10.98 -4.91
CA GLU A 79 -2.57 -10.93 -3.49
C GLU A 79 -1.42 -11.89 -3.12
N ILE A 80 -1.46 -13.12 -3.67
CA ILE A 80 -0.39 -14.10 -3.47
C ILE A 80 0.93 -13.57 -4.05
N ARG A 81 0.90 -12.99 -5.25
CA ARG A 81 2.07 -12.38 -5.86
C ARG A 81 2.64 -11.23 -5.03
N ARG A 82 1.78 -10.32 -4.54
CA ARG A 82 2.18 -9.21 -3.65
C ARG A 82 2.78 -9.73 -2.33
N PHE A 83 2.17 -10.76 -1.75
CA PHE A 83 2.67 -11.41 -0.54
C PHE A 83 4.06 -12.02 -0.75
N LEU A 84 4.26 -12.79 -1.82
CA LEU A 84 5.56 -13.39 -2.14
C LEU A 84 6.64 -12.32 -2.40
N MET A 85 6.28 -11.23 -3.11
CA MET A 85 7.20 -10.11 -3.30
C MET A 85 7.56 -9.42 -1.97
N SER A 86 6.61 -9.29 -1.05
CA SER A 86 6.88 -8.72 0.28
C SER A 86 7.79 -9.59 1.14
N LEU A 87 7.67 -10.92 1.03
CA LEU A 87 8.59 -11.87 1.68
C LEU A 87 10.00 -11.82 1.09
N GLY A 88 10.11 -11.66 -0.24
CA GLY A 88 11.40 -11.54 -0.95
C GLY A 88 12.06 -10.18 -0.78
N SER A 89 11.38 -9.18 -0.23
CA SER A 89 11.95 -7.84 -0.03
C SER A 89 13.02 -7.87 1.06
N ARG A 90 14.14 -7.15 0.83
CA ARG A 90 15.26 -7.06 1.78
C ARG A 90 14.86 -6.56 3.18
N LYS A 91 13.67 -6.01 3.35
CA LYS A 91 13.16 -5.50 4.63
C LYS A 91 12.53 -6.60 5.49
N GLY A 92 11.93 -7.63 4.89
CA GLY A 92 11.50 -8.84 5.62
C GLY A 92 12.68 -9.51 6.31
N TRP A 93 13.82 -9.62 5.63
CA TRP A 93 15.07 -10.13 6.19
C TRP A 93 15.69 -9.18 7.23
N LYS A 94 15.65 -7.85 7.01
CA LYS A 94 16.12 -6.85 7.98
C LYS A 94 15.26 -6.76 9.24
N MET A 95 13.96 -7.06 9.16
CA MET A 95 13.09 -7.09 10.33
C MET A 95 13.42 -8.29 11.22
N PHE A 96 13.77 -9.44 10.62
CA PHE A 96 14.24 -10.63 11.33
C PHE A 96 15.63 -10.40 11.96
N THR A 97 16.54 -9.74 11.26
CA THR A 97 17.87 -9.38 11.78
C THR A 97 17.82 -8.23 12.81
N LYS A 98 16.87 -7.30 12.71
CA LYS A 98 16.68 -6.20 13.67
C LYS A 98 16.14 -6.70 15.01
N PHE A 99 15.39 -7.83 15.02
CA PHE A 99 14.93 -8.48 16.25
C PHE A 99 16.08 -9.20 16.96
N ILE A 100 17.10 -9.67 16.23
CA ILE A 100 18.27 -10.36 16.78
C ILE A 100 19.42 -9.37 17.11
N PHE A 101 19.54 -8.27 16.36
CA PHE A 101 20.55 -7.22 16.55
C PHE A 101 19.89 -5.86 16.83
N SER A 102 19.36 -5.73 18.06
CA SER A 102 18.95 -4.43 18.59
C SER A 102 20.20 -3.61 18.94
N GLN A 103 20.61 -2.73 18.03
CA GLN A 103 21.28 -1.45 18.36
C GLN A 103 21.56 -0.68 17.07
N ASN A 104 20.78 0.35 16.79
CA ASN A 104 21.25 1.71 16.52
C ASN A 104 20.05 2.61 16.19
N THR A 105 19.65 3.41 17.14
CA THR A 105 18.89 4.63 16.94
C THR A 105 19.79 5.63 16.22
N GLY A 106 19.99 5.42 14.91
CA GLY A 106 20.54 6.44 14.03
C GLY A 106 19.50 7.56 13.90
N LYS A 107 19.89 8.81 14.25
CA LYS A 107 19.13 10.01 13.90
C LYS A 107 18.68 9.88 12.46
N LYS A 108 17.34 9.83 12.22
CA LYS A 108 16.79 9.88 10.86
C LYS A 108 17.36 11.13 10.19
N ASP A 109 18.10 10.94 9.12
CA ASP A 109 18.69 12.04 8.35
C ASP A 109 17.57 12.77 7.59
N ILE A 110 17.17 13.91 8.18
CA ILE A 110 16.03 14.73 7.73
C ILE A 110 16.41 15.61 6.53
N SER A 111 17.66 15.60 6.12
CA SER A 111 18.20 16.51 5.09
C SER A 111 17.45 16.44 3.74
N HIS A 112 16.88 15.27 3.40
CA HIS A 112 16.14 15.06 2.16
C HIS A 112 14.65 15.43 2.25
N ILE A 113 14.09 15.57 3.46
CA ILE A 113 12.68 15.90 3.68
C ILE A 113 12.43 17.40 3.51
N THR A 114 13.33 18.22 4.04
CA THR A 114 13.23 19.68 3.97
C THR A 114 13.01 20.22 2.54
N PRO A 115 13.78 19.80 1.52
CA PRO A 115 13.54 20.25 0.14
C PRO A 115 12.17 19.88 -0.40
N ILE A 116 11.59 18.73 -0.01
CA ILE A 116 10.26 18.29 -0.42
C ILE A 116 9.20 19.23 0.17
N VAL A 117 9.29 19.51 1.48
CA VAL A 117 8.35 20.38 2.17
C VAL A 117 8.38 21.78 1.56
N PHE A 118 9.56 22.36 1.33
CA PHE A 118 9.69 23.69 0.70
C PHE A 118 9.11 23.71 -0.71
N ALA A 119 9.38 22.70 -1.54
CA ALA A 119 8.78 22.62 -2.88
C ALA A 119 7.25 22.58 -2.81
N CYS A 120 6.69 21.77 -1.91
CA CYS A 120 5.24 21.70 -1.73
C CYS A 120 4.63 23.02 -1.28
N MET A 121 5.31 23.77 -0.38
CA MET A 121 4.87 25.09 0.05
C MET A 121 4.85 26.10 -1.12
N ASN A 122 5.91 26.15 -1.90
CA ASN A 122 6.03 27.06 -3.04
C ASN A 122 4.97 26.72 -4.09
N MET A 123 4.85 25.44 -4.48
CA MET A 123 3.85 24.99 -5.43
C MET A 123 2.41 25.24 -4.94
N ALA A 124 2.15 25.09 -3.64
CA ALA A 124 0.84 25.39 -3.06
C ALA A 124 0.51 26.90 -3.16
N LYS A 125 1.49 27.77 -2.87
CA LYS A 125 1.36 29.22 -2.99
C LYS A 125 1.08 29.64 -4.44
N ASP A 126 1.78 29.03 -5.39
CA ASP A 126 1.68 29.35 -6.81
C ASP A 126 0.56 28.58 -7.52
N LYS A 127 -0.21 27.76 -6.77
CA LYS A 127 -1.28 26.88 -7.27
C LYS A 127 -0.82 25.93 -8.37
N VAL A 128 0.38 25.41 -8.24
CA VAL A 128 0.94 24.37 -9.11
C VAL A 128 0.55 23.01 -8.55
N GLY A 129 -0.14 22.20 -9.35
CA GLY A 129 -0.57 20.85 -8.96
C GLY A 129 0.61 19.88 -8.93
N ALA A 130 0.74 19.09 -7.86
CA ALA A 130 1.78 18.10 -7.75
C ALA A 130 1.28 16.80 -7.11
N LEU A 131 1.88 15.67 -7.53
CA LEU A 131 1.64 14.35 -6.96
C LEU A 131 3.00 13.67 -6.71
N ILE A 132 3.39 13.59 -5.44
CA ILE A 132 4.69 13.09 -5.01
C ILE A 132 4.49 11.83 -4.18
N VAL A 133 5.12 10.73 -4.60
CA VAL A 133 5.05 9.42 -3.93
C VAL A 133 6.40 9.12 -3.30
N VAL A 134 6.44 8.97 -1.99
CA VAL A 134 7.64 8.57 -1.25
C VAL A 134 7.52 7.08 -0.94
N GLN A 135 8.39 6.29 -1.55
CA GLN A 135 8.42 4.85 -1.35
C GLN A 135 8.88 4.51 0.07
N GLU A 136 8.14 3.62 0.71
CA GLU A 136 8.55 3.01 1.97
C GLU A 136 8.98 1.54 1.76
N ASP A 137 8.11 0.59 2.04
CA ASP A 137 8.45 -0.83 2.10
C ASP A 137 8.28 -1.59 0.79
N ILE A 138 7.25 -1.25 0.02
CA ILE A 138 6.91 -1.94 -1.23
C ILE A 138 7.59 -1.24 -2.39
N GLN A 139 8.28 -2.02 -3.22
CA GLN A 139 8.93 -1.49 -4.42
C GLN A 139 7.90 -1.00 -5.44
N LEU A 140 8.09 0.23 -5.91
CA LEU A 140 7.22 0.88 -6.89
C LEU A 140 7.71 0.71 -8.34
N GLY A 141 8.58 -0.27 -8.60
CA GLY A 141 9.26 -0.46 -9.89
C GLY A 141 8.34 -0.56 -11.10
N LEU A 142 7.13 -1.13 -10.95
CA LEU A 142 6.14 -1.17 -12.03
C LEU A 142 5.62 0.23 -12.39
N TYR A 143 5.45 1.10 -11.39
CA TYR A 143 5.00 2.48 -11.60
C TYR A 143 6.13 3.37 -12.10
N GLU A 144 7.37 3.15 -11.63
CA GLU A 144 8.56 3.86 -12.13
C GLU A 144 8.75 3.68 -13.63
N GLN A 145 8.52 2.46 -14.16
CA GLN A 145 8.67 2.14 -15.59
C GLN A 145 7.61 2.81 -16.47
N SER A 146 6.52 3.31 -15.93
CA SER A 146 5.50 4.03 -16.70
C SER A 146 5.85 5.50 -16.96
N GLY A 147 6.88 6.03 -16.28
CA GLY A 147 7.36 7.40 -16.40
C GLY A 147 8.81 7.48 -16.87
N GLU A 148 9.37 8.69 -16.82
CA GLU A 148 10.77 8.97 -17.16
C GLU A 148 11.68 8.74 -15.96
N ILE A 149 12.72 7.92 -16.12
CA ILE A 149 13.70 7.63 -15.06
C ILE A 149 14.69 8.78 -14.95
N ILE A 150 14.69 9.47 -13.81
CA ILE A 150 15.53 10.65 -13.54
C ILE A 150 16.77 10.28 -12.72
N ASN A 151 16.58 9.52 -11.64
CA ASN A 151 17.62 9.08 -10.71
C ASN A 151 18.51 10.21 -10.16
N ALA A 152 17.93 11.37 -9.85
CA ALA A 152 18.61 12.58 -9.35
C ALA A 152 18.45 12.76 -7.84
N ASP A 153 19.33 13.59 -7.25
CA ASP A 153 19.21 13.98 -5.85
C ASP A 153 18.01 14.92 -5.64
N ILE A 154 17.40 14.83 -4.44
CA ILE A 154 16.23 15.63 -4.10
C ILE A 154 16.65 17.09 -3.91
N SER A 155 16.05 17.99 -4.70
CA SER A 155 16.18 19.42 -4.52
C SER A 155 14.86 20.14 -4.77
N THR A 156 14.60 21.20 -4.04
CA THR A 156 13.39 22.02 -4.19
C THR A 156 13.18 22.47 -5.63
N ARG A 157 14.23 23.00 -6.25
CA ARG A 157 14.18 23.49 -7.65
C ARG A 157 13.88 22.40 -8.66
N LEU A 158 14.43 21.20 -8.47
CA LEU A 158 14.16 20.08 -9.39
C LEU A 158 12.71 19.61 -9.28
N ILE A 159 12.17 19.54 -8.06
CA ILE A 159 10.76 19.20 -7.84
C ILE A 159 9.84 20.21 -8.50
N GLU A 160 10.08 21.52 -8.29
CA GLU A 160 9.32 22.59 -8.90
C GLU A 160 9.39 22.58 -10.44
N ASN A 161 10.56 22.28 -11.02
CA ASN A 161 10.72 22.13 -12.47
C ASN A 161 9.99 20.92 -13.04
N ILE A 162 9.96 19.79 -12.32
CA ILE A 162 9.22 18.59 -12.74
C ILE A 162 7.71 18.94 -12.85
N PHE A 163 7.16 19.65 -11.87
CA PHE A 163 5.73 19.99 -11.84
C PHE A 163 5.38 21.31 -12.50
N PHE A 164 6.35 21.98 -13.12
CA PHE A 164 6.06 23.17 -13.91
C PHE A 164 5.07 22.85 -15.05
N THR A 165 3.98 23.61 -15.14
CA THR A 165 2.81 23.30 -15.99
C THR A 165 3.11 23.11 -17.48
N ASN A 166 4.22 23.64 -17.97
CA ASN A 166 4.67 23.46 -19.35
C ASN A 166 5.76 22.39 -19.50
N SER A 167 6.13 21.68 -18.42
CA SER A 167 7.07 20.56 -18.47
C SER A 167 6.37 19.29 -18.99
N PRO A 168 6.97 18.50 -19.86
CA PRO A 168 6.41 17.20 -20.28
C PRO A 168 6.19 16.22 -19.11
N MET A 169 6.90 16.39 -18.01
CA MET A 169 6.87 15.48 -16.84
C MET A 169 5.85 15.87 -15.77
N HIS A 170 5.13 17.00 -15.92
CA HIS A 170 4.21 17.48 -14.87
C HIS A 170 2.92 16.66 -14.77
N ASP A 171 2.55 15.97 -15.85
CA ASP A 171 1.36 15.13 -15.88
C ASP A 171 1.72 13.70 -15.41
N GLY A 172 1.31 13.39 -14.20
CA GLY A 172 1.64 12.14 -13.52
C GLY A 172 2.23 12.35 -12.13
N ALA A 173 2.83 11.29 -11.60
CA ALA A 173 3.45 11.30 -10.29
C ALA A 173 4.97 11.31 -10.36
N MET A 174 5.59 11.98 -9.40
CA MET A 174 7.02 11.86 -9.12
C MET A 174 7.21 10.82 -8.02
N ILE A 175 8.11 9.86 -8.25
CA ILE A 175 8.42 8.79 -7.29
C ILE A 175 9.79 9.05 -6.67
N ILE A 176 9.82 9.07 -5.34
CA ILE A 176 11.03 9.19 -4.53
C ILE A 176 11.34 7.85 -3.87
N VAL A 177 12.57 7.38 -4.03
CA VAL A 177 13.08 6.16 -3.41
C VAL A 177 14.32 6.50 -2.59
N GLY A 178 14.22 6.34 -1.28
CA GLY A 178 15.29 6.74 -0.36
C GLY A 178 15.55 8.25 -0.42
N LYS A 179 16.73 8.64 -0.91
CA LYS A 179 17.16 10.05 -1.02
C LYS A 179 17.19 10.57 -2.46
N LYS A 180 16.55 9.88 -3.40
CA LYS A 180 16.60 10.24 -4.83
C LYS A 180 15.20 10.34 -5.44
N ILE A 181 15.03 11.31 -6.34
CA ILE A 181 13.93 11.32 -7.30
C ILE A 181 14.21 10.22 -8.31
N ARG A 182 13.41 9.17 -8.28
CA ARG A 182 13.63 7.99 -9.11
C ARG A 182 13.05 8.14 -10.50
N ALA A 183 11.79 8.60 -10.58
CA ALA A 183 11.07 8.79 -11.83
C ALA A 183 10.06 9.93 -11.70
N ALA A 184 9.62 10.49 -12.83
CA ALA A 184 8.53 11.46 -12.91
C ALA A 184 7.61 11.17 -14.11
N GLY A 185 6.42 11.80 -14.13
CA GLY A 185 5.40 11.50 -15.13
C GLY A 185 4.82 10.08 -15.00
N CYS A 186 4.90 9.48 -13.81
CA CYS A 186 4.47 8.11 -13.59
C CYS A 186 2.96 7.99 -13.52
N ILE A 187 2.41 6.92 -14.12
CA ILE A 187 0.98 6.59 -14.09
C ILE A 187 0.68 5.78 -12.83
N LEU A 188 -0.31 6.23 -12.06
CA LEU A 188 -0.73 5.58 -10.82
C LEU A 188 -2.16 5.06 -10.90
N PRO A 189 -2.52 4.04 -10.09
CA PRO A 189 -3.88 3.56 -10.00
C PRO A 189 -4.78 4.62 -9.38
N VAL A 190 -5.98 4.79 -9.95
CA VAL A 190 -6.98 5.75 -9.47
C VAL A 190 -7.99 5.05 -8.58
N SER A 191 -8.15 5.51 -7.34
CA SER A 191 -9.14 4.96 -6.42
C SER A 191 -10.57 5.17 -6.94
N GLN A 192 -11.34 4.08 -7.01
CA GLN A 192 -12.75 4.08 -7.42
C GLN A 192 -13.70 4.17 -6.23
N ASN A 193 -13.22 4.48 -5.03
CA ASN A 193 -14.04 4.57 -3.85
C ASN A 193 -15.13 5.65 -4.00
N PRO A 194 -16.42 5.30 -3.96
CA PRO A 194 -17.52 6.25 -4.14
C PRO A 194 -17.64 7.28 -3.00
N ASN A 195 -17.04 6.99 -1.85
CA ASN A 195 -17.05 7.88 -0.67
C ASN A 195 -16.05 9.04 -0.77
N ILE A 196 -15.22 9.08 -1.83
CA ILE A 196 -14.32 10.21 -2.06
C ILE A 196 -15.16 11.41 -2.51
N PRO A 197 -15.02 12.58 -1.85
CA PRO A 197 -15.75 13.78 -2.25
C PRO A 197 -15.57 14.09 -3.74
N LYS A 198 -16.66 14.37 -4.45
CA LYS A 198 -16.65 14.60 -5.90
C LYS A 198 -15.76 15.76 -6.35
N HIS A 199 -15.51 16.72 -5.46
CA HIS A 199 -14.67 17.87 -5.73
C HIS A 199 -13.15 17.60 -5.69
N LEU A 200 -12.74 16.38 -5.36
CA LEU A 200 -11.34 15.99 -5.39
C LEU A 200 -10.96 15.52 -6.80
N GLY A 201 -9.96 16.19 -7.38
CA GLY A 201 -9.46 15.92 -8.72
C GLY A 201 -8.70 14.57 -8.83
N LEU A 202 -8.25 14.28 -10.05
CA LEU A 202 -7.57 13.01 -10.39
C LEU A 202 -6.31 12.76 -9.55
N ARG A 203 -5.50 13.81 -9.24
CA ARG A 203 -4.30 13.67 -8.40
C ARG A 203 -4.63 13.16 -7.00
N HIS A 204 -5.72 13.62 -6.39
CA HIS A 204 -6.15 13.13 -5.07
C HIS A 204 -6.60 11.67 -5.13
N ARG A 205 -7.35 11.30 -6.18
CA ARG A 205 -7.82 9.93 -6.38
C ARG A 205 -6.66 8.98 -6.69
N ALA A 206 -5.68 9.41 -7.49
CA ALA A 206 -4.48 8.64 -7.77
C ALA A 206 -3.60 8.49 -6.51
N GLY A 207 -3.41 9.57 -5.76
CA GLY A 207 -2.68 9.51 -4.49
C GLY A 207 -3.31 8.57 -3.47
N LEU A 208 -4.64 8.58 -3.35
CA LEU A 208 -5.36 7.64 -2.51
C LEU A 208 -5.23 6.20 -3.05
N GLY A 209 -5.35 5.99 -4.37
CA GLY A 209 -5.25 4.68 -5.01
C GLY A 209 -3.92 4.00 -4.70
N ILE A 210 -2.81 4.66 -4.97
CA ILE A 210 -1.48 4.10 -4.69
C ILE A 210 -1.26 3.89 -3.19
N SER A 211 -1.80 4.74 -2.31
CA SER A 211 -1.68 4.57 -0.85
C SER A 211 -2.53 3.40 -0.31
N GLN A 212 -3.55 2.96 -1.05
CA GLN A 212 -4.34 1.76 -0.73
C GLN A 212 -3.60 0.48 -1.14
N GLU A 213 -2.89 0.52 -2.26
CA GLU A 213 -2.19 -0.64 -2.80
C GLU A 213 -0.81 -0.85 -2.19
N THR A 214 -0.21 0.23 -1.68
CA THR A 214 1.15 0.22 -1.14
C THR A 214 1.21 0.94 0.20
N ALA A 215 2.30 0.79 0.95
CA ALA A 215 2.56 1.57 2.16
C ALA A 215 3.23 2.92 1.84
N ALA A 216 3.18 3.40 0.59
CA ALA A 216 3.82 4.64 0.20
C ALA A 216 3.13 5.85 0.84
N LYS A 217 3.93 6.84 1.21
CA LYS A 217 3.47 8.16 1.63
C LYS A 217 3.27 9.04 0.40
N VAL A 218 2.11 9.64 0.29
CA VAL A 218 1.75 10.41 -0.92
C VAL A 218 1.40 11.84 -0.55
N ILE A 219 2.06 12.78 -1.19
CA ILE A 219 1.82 14.20 -1.03
C ILE A 219 1.09 14.71 -2.28
N ILE A 220 0.00 15.43 -2.09
CA ILE A 220 -0.79 16.01 -3.17
C ILE A 220 -0.87 17.52 -2.96
N VAL A 221 -0.51 18.29 -3.98
CA VAL A 221 -0.72 19.75 -4.01
C VAL A 221 -1.84 20.04 -5.00
N SER A 222 -2.87 20.75 -4.53
CA SER A 222 -4.04 21.11 -5.33
C SER A 222 -3.78 22.36 -6.15
N GLU A 223 -3.91 22.27 -7.47
CA GLU A 223 -3.82 23.41 -8.38
C GLU A 223 -4.99 24.39 -8.26
N GLU A 224 -6.17 23.91 -7.86
CA GLU A 224 -7.34 24.78 -7.70
C GLU A 224 -7.28 25.60 -6.42
N ARG A 225 -6.94 24.93 -5.30
CA ARG A 225 -7.04 25.49 -3.95
C ARG A 225 -5.72 25.93 -3.34
N GLY A 226 -4.58 25.53 -3.93
CA GLY A 226 -3.26 25.78 -3.37
C GLY A 226 -3.10 25.18 -1.98
N ARG A 227 -3.64 23.96 -1.76
CA ARG A 227 -3.59 23.28 -0.46
C ARG A 227 -2.87 21.97 -0.60
N ILE A 228 -2.19 21.57 0.49
CA ILE A 228 -1.47 20.31 0.58
C ILE A 228 -2.38 19.28 1.23
N ALA A 229 -2.42 18.09 0.65
CA ALA A 229 -3.05 16.90 1.22
C ALA A 229 -2.02 15.76 1.29
N PHE A 230 -2.26 14.81 2.18
CA PHE A 230 -1.40 13.67 2.40
C PHE A 230 -2.22 12.38 2.42
N ALA A 231 -1.79 11.37 1.69
CA ALA A 231 -2.44 10.07 1.69
C ALA A 231 -1.45 8.98 2.15
N HIS A 232 -1.90 8.13 3.07
CA HIS A 232 -1.12 7.01 3.59
C HIS A 232 -2.05 5.90 4.08
N HIS A 233 -1.76 4.64 3.77
CA HIS A 233 -2.57 3.48 4.11
C HIS A 233 -4.07 3.64 3.76
N GLY A 234 -4.38 4.23 2.61
CA GLY A 234 -5.75 4.45 2.15
C GLY A 234 -6.54 5.51 2.93
N LYS A 235 -5.87 6.33 3.74
CA LYS A 235 -6.45 7.48 4.44
C LYS A 235 -5.94 8.76 3.81
N LEU A 236 -6.84 9.72 3.59
CA LEU A 236 -6.54 11.02 3.03
C LEU A 236 -6.72 12.11 4.09
N SER A 237 -5.65 12.83 4.41
CA SER A 237 -5.65 14.01 5.29
C SER A 237 -5.58 15.26 4.42
N MET A 238 -6.55 16.17 4.61
CA MET A 238 -6.70 17.38 3.79
C MET A 238 -6.20 18.61 4.54
N ASN A 239 -5.70 19.60 3.79
CA ASN A 239 -5.31 20.92 4.31
C ASN A 239 -4.24 20.82 5.42
N ILE A 240 -3.24 19.97 5.22
CA ILE A 240 -2.15 19.82 6.18
C ILE A 240 -1.18 21.01 6.11
N THR A 241 -0.61 21.37 7.26
CA THR A 241 0.42 22.40 7.35
C THR A 241 1.79 21.84 6.95
N PRO A 242 2.77 22.71 6.63
CA PRO A 242 4.14 22.26 6.35
C PRO A 242 4.78 21.48 7.50
N GLU A 243 4.47 21.88 8.74
CA GLU A 243 4.96 21.22 9.95
C GLU A 243 4.36 19.82 10.09
N GLU A 244 3.06 19.68 9.83
CA GLU A 244 2.38 18.38 9.80
C GLU A 244 2.92 17.50 8.67
N LEU A 245 3.16 18.07 7.48
CA LEU A 245 3.78 17.34 6.37
C LEU A 245 5.15 16.80 6.75
N GLN A 246 5.99 17.64 7.36
CA GLN A 246 7.30 17.22 7.83
C GLN A 246 7.19 16.09 8.85
N LYS A 247 6.27 16.20 9.80
CA LYS A 247 6.00 15.16 10.80
C LYS A 247 5.58 13.84 10.15
N TYR A 248 4.62 13.86 9.23
CA TYR A 248 4.16 12.66 8.52
C TYR A 248 5.25 11.99 7.68
N LEU A 249 6.19 12.77 7.13
CA LEU A 249 7.32 12.21 6.38
C LEU A 249 8.39 11.59 7.29
N ILE A 250 8.51 12.05 8.53
CA ILE A 250 9.48 11.54 9.52
C ILE A 250 8.93 10.33 10.28
N GLU A 251 7.65 10.33 10.64
CA GLU A 251 6.99 9.24 11.38
C GLU A 251 6.84 8.00 10.49
N ASP A 252 7.12 6.81 11.05
CA ASP A 252 6.88 5.49 10.40
C ASP A 252 5.43 5.06 10.55
#